data_2f82e18512a3588b2f037b5219bc79df
#
_entry.id   2f82e18512a3588b2f037b5219bc79df
#
_cell.length_a   1.000
_cell.length_b   1.000
_cell.length_c   1.000
_cell.angle_alpha   90.00
_cell.angle_beta   90.00
_cell.angle_gamma   90.00
#
_symmetry.space_group_name_H-M   'P 1'
#
loop_
_entity.id
_entity.type
_entity.pdbx_description
1 polymer ?
#
loop_
_entity_poly.entity_id
_entity_poly.type
_entity_poly.pdbx_seq_one_letter_code
_entity_poly.pdbx_strand_id
1 'polypeptide(L)'
;MTLELSATIRNNLGKKAALSRKAGKIPAVIYGYQKENLNLEFNYVEFEKILAQAGESTLINLSIAGKNPVKAIITDVQRDPITDKIIHADIHQVDMKEKINVKVPLKFVGESKAVKEEGAVFIHNVSEVEINCLPENLINELLVDISKLEKIDDIIKIKDLKLPAKIEILHHHPDDVVALVLAPKEEKEGIKEETKTTTPVETEETTSNKETGEKAE
;
A
#
# COMPACT_ATOMS: atom_id res chain seq x y z
N MET A 1 8.72 16.12 17.07
CA MET A 1 9.19 15.12 18.06
C MET A 1 10.04 14.13 17.32
N THR A 2 11.26 13.87 17.76
CA THR A 2 12.13 12.86 17.14
C THR A 2 11.78 11.50 17.75
N LEU A 3 11.30 10.60 16.94
CA LEU A 3 10.99 9.22 17.34
C LEU A 3 12.29 8.42 17.36
N GLU A 4 12.54 7.68 18.43
CA GLU A 4 13.72 6.84 18.60
C GLU A 4 13.32 5.37 18.55
N LEU A 5 14.04 4.58 17.73
CA LEU A 5 13.82 3.16 17.56
C LEU A 5 15.12 2.40 17.84
N SER A 6 15.05 1.38 18.68
CA SER A 6 16.19 0.52 19.01
C SER A 6 16.24 -0.68 18.07
N ALA A 7 17.43 -0.97 17.52
CA ALA A 7 17.68 -2.10 16.64
C ALA A 7 18.83 -2.98 17.12
N THR A 8 18.72 -4.26 16.88
CA THR A 8 19.81 -5.23 17.07
C THR A 8 20.24 -5.81 15.74
N ILE A 9 21.54 -6.09 15.59
CA ILE A 9 22.08 -6.70 14.36
C ILE A 9 21.64 -8.17 14.32
N ARG A 10 21.05 -8.56 13.20
CA ARG A 10 20.53 -9.90 12.99
C ARG A 10 21.54 -10.78 12.24
N ASN A 11 21.90 -11.92 12.83
CA ASN A 11 22.78 -12.92 12.22
C ASN A 11 22.00 -14.06 11.53
N ASN A 12 20.70 -14.20 11.80
CA ASN A 12 19.84 -15.22 11.24
C ASN A 12 19.31 -14.80 9.86
N LEU A 13 19.97 -15.23 8.79
CA LEU A 13 19.63 -14.86 7.41
C LEU A 13 18.74 -15.91 6.71
N GLY A 14 18.12 -15.51 5.61
CA GLY A 14 17.30 -16.37 4.75
C GLY A 14 16.11 -16.99 5.48
N LYS A 15 15.88 -18.28 5.32
CA LYS A 15 14.74 -19.01 5.93
C LYS A 15 14.67 -18.92 7.46
N LYS A 16 15.79 -18.59 8.13
CA LYS A 16 15.85 -18.43 9.58
C LYS A 16 15.19 -17.14 10.09
N ALA A 17 14.84 -16.20 9.21
CA ALA A 17 14.07 -15.00 9.57
C ALA A 17 12.70 -15.34 10.25
N ALA A 18 12.13 -16.51 9.95
CA ALA A 18 10.94 -17.00 10.62
C ALA A 18 11.13 -17.22 12.14
N LEU A 19 12.36 -17.47 12.59
CA LEU A 19 12.68 -17.63 14.01
C LEU A 19 12.60 -16.29 14.75
N SER A 20 13.09 -15.20 14.14
CA SER A 20 12.95 -13.84 14.70
C SER A 20 11.49 -13.47 14.87
N ARG A 21 10.63 -13.74 13.88
CA ARG A 21 9.19 -13.49 13.97
C ARG A 21 8.51 -14.30 15.08
N LYS A 22 8.87 -15.57 15.23
CA LYS A 22 8.36 -16.42 16.34
C LYS A 22 8.79 -15.91 17.72
N ALA A 23 9.96 -15.24 17.79
CA ALA A 23 10.48 -14.63 19.01
C ALA A 23 9.90 -13.21 19.28
N GLY A 24 8.87 -12.78 18.53
CA GLY A 24 8.26 -11.45 18.67
C GLY A 24 9.14 -10.32 18.15
N LYS A 25 10.01 -10.59 17.19
CA LYS A 25 10.86 -9.61 16.55
C LYS A 25 10.54 -9.47 15.07
N ILE A 26 10.71 -8.26 14.53
CA ILE A 26 10.53 -7.95 13.13
C ILE A 26 11.90 -7.95 12.46
N PRO A 27 12.15 -8.81 11.46
CA PRO A 27 13.34 -8.72 10.63
C PRO A 27 13.24 -7.48 9.73
N ALA A 28 14.34 -6.76 9.61
CA ALA A 28 14.43 -5.57 8.79
C ALA A 28 15.79 -5.47 8.09
N VAL A 29 15.85 -4.58 7.10
CA VAL A 29 17.09 -4.25 6.39
C VAL A 29 17.25 -2.74 6.40
N ILE A 30 18.44 -2.26 6.78
CA ILE A 30 18.83 -0.86 6.56
C ILE A 30 19.75 -0.76 5.37
N TYR A 31 19.48 0.19 4.49
CA TYR A 31 20.27 0.49 3.29
C TYR A 31 20.33 2.01 3.06
N GLY A 32 21.12 2.45 2.13
CA GLY A 32 21.29 3.85 1.72
C GLY A 32 22.62 4.45 2.12
N TYR A 33 22.79 5.70 1.79
CA TYR A 33 23.93 6.59 2.01
C TYR A 33 25.28 5.90 2.25
N GLN A 34 25.95 5.49 1.16
CA GLN A 34 27.36 5.03 1.09
C GLN A 34 27.77 3.97 2.15
N LYS A 35 26.85 3.23 2.72
CA LYS A 35 27.12 2.18 3.70
C LYS A 35 26.62 0.81 3.23
N GLU A 36 27.27 -0.22 3.75
CA GLU A 36 26.85 -1.60 3.52
C GLU A 36 25.46 -1.84 4.13
N ASN A 37 24.65 -2.61 3.42
CA ASN A 37 23.35 -3.03 3.93
C ASN A 37 23.52 -3.88 5.19
N LEU A 38 22.75 -3.55 6.23
CA LEU A 38 22.76 -4.28 7.48
C LEU A 38 21.43 -4.94 7.73
N ASN A 39 21.49 -6.20 8.13
CA ASN A 39 20.31 -6.93 8.57
C ASN A 39 20.05 -6.61 10.04
N LEU A 40 18.86 -6.11 10.33
CA LEU A 40 18.43 -5.70 11.67
C LEU A 40 17.24 -6.52 12.13
N GLU A 41 16.97 -6.45 13.42
CA GLU A 41 15.72 -6.91 14.02
C GLU A 41 15.25 -5.90 15.07
N PHE A 42 13.93 -5.66 15.07
CA PHE A 42 13.25 -4.77 16.01
C PHE A 42 12.36 -5.56 16.95
N ASN A 43 12.08 -5.00 18.11
CA ASN A 43 11.00 -5.48 18.96
C ASN A 43 9.65 -5.16 18.29
N TYR A 44 8.77 -6.16 18.18
CA TYR A 44 7.47 -6.00 17.50
C TYR A 44 6.63 -4.87 18.08
N VAL A 45 6.48 -4.84 19.40
CA VAL A 45 5.62 -3.86 20.10
C VAL A 45 6.15 -2.43 19.98
N GLU A 46 7.49 -2.26 20.07
CA GLU A 46 8.12 -0.94 19.92
C GLU A 46 8.00 -0.42 18.51
N PHE A 47 8.25 -1.27 17.53
CA PHE A 47 8.14 -0.91 16.11
C PHE A 47 6.72 -0.56 15.72
N GLU A 48 5.73 -1.35 16.13
CA GLU A 48 4.31 -1.11 15.85
C GLU A 48 3.84 0.24 16.43
N LYS A 49 4.24 0.57 17.66
CA LYS A 49 3.92 1.88 18.27
C LYS A 49 4.52 3.05 17.48
N ILE A 50 5.78 2.91 17.07
CA ILE A 50 6.46 3.94 16.29
C ILE A 50 5.83 4.07 14.91
N LEU A 51 5.54 2.97 14.25
CA LEU A 51 4.86 2.96 12.95
C LEU A 51 3.48 3.62 13.02
N ALA A 52 2.71 3.35 14.09
CA ALA A 52 1.40 3.96 14.30
C ALA A 52 1.47 5.49 14.51
N GLN A 53 2.56 5.99 15.08
CA GLN A 53 2.78 7.44 15.31
C GLN A 53 3.44 8.13 14.12
N ALA A 54 4.38 7.45 13.49
CA ALA A 54 5.22 7.97 12.43
C ALA A 54 4.59 7.80 11.04
N GLY A 55 3.85 6.72 10.82
CA GLY A 55 3.53 6.28 9.47
C GLY A 55 4.78 5.79 8.72
N GLU A 56 4.66 5.63 7.39
CA GLU A 56 5.73 5.13 6.52
C GLU A 56 6.64 6.24 5.98
N SER A 57 6.36 7.50 6.28
CA SER A 57 7.05 8.65 5.71
C SER A 57 7.69 9.56 6.75
N THR A 58 8.03 9.05 7.94
CA THR A 58 8.58 9.87 9.01
C THR A 58 10.04 9.60 9.26
N LEU A 59 10.78 10.67 9.55
CA LEU A 59 12.17 10.59 9.97
C LEU A 59 12.28 10.06 11.41
N ILE A 60 13.01 8.96 11.58
CA ILE A 60 13.28 8.34 12.88
C ILE A 60 14.77 8.35 13.19
N ASN A 61 15.10 8.42 14.49
CA ASN A 61 16.45 8.18 14.98
C ASN A 61 16.62 6.70 15.30
N LEU A 62 17.41 6.01 14.51
CA LEU A 62 17.68 4.58 14.67
C LEU A 62 18.92 4.38 15.52
N SER A 63 18.77 3.77 16.70
CA SER A 63 19.87 3.38 17.58
C SER A 63 20.19 1.92 17.33
N ILE A 64 21.33 1.65 16.71
CA ILE A 64 21.80 0.29 16.40
C ILE A 64 22.80 -0.13 17.47
N ALA A 65 22.59 -1.30 18.07
CA ALA A 65 23.49 -1.82 19.10
C ALA A 65 24.96 -1.85 18.60
N GLY A 66 25.85 -1.15 19.33
CA GLY A 66 27.28 -1.05 18.98
C GLY A 66 27.63 -0.05 17.88
N LYS A 67 26.69 0.79 17.40
CA LYS A 67 26.93 1.83 16.40
C LYS A 67 26.34 3.16 16.85
N ASN A 68 26.82 4.25 16.24
CA ASN A 68 26.25 5.57 16.45
C ASN A 68 24.80 5.64 15.93
N PRO A 69 23.91 6.42 16.57
CA PRO A 69 22.57 6.65 16.07
C PRO A 69 22.58 7.22 14.64
N VAL A 70 21.68 6.77 13.81
CA VAL A 70 21.55 7.22 12.41
C VAL A 70 20.14 7.70 12.15
N LYS A 71 20.00 8.70 11.28
CA LYS A 71 18.70 9.14 10.79
C LYS A 71 18.25 8.25 9.66
N ALA A 72 17.04 7.78 9.75
CA ALA A 72 16.47 6.85 8.78
C ALA A 72 14.98 7.07 8.60
N ILE A 73 14.43 6.56 7.50
CA ILE A 73 13.00 6.58 7.18
C ILE A 73 12.55 5.14 6.98
N ILE A 74 11.35 4.83 7.44
CA ILE A 74 10.67 3.58 7.14
C ILE A 74 10.12 3.72 5.72
N THR A 75 10.62 2.93 4.78
CA THR A 75 10.27 3.05 3.36
C THR A 75 9.16 2.08 2.98
N ASP A 76 9.20 0.86 3.49
CA ASP A 76 8.21 -0.18 3.19
C ASP A 76 8.00 -1.09 4.40
N VAL A 77 6.75 -1.49 4.60
CA VAL A 77 6.36 -2.39 5.69
C VAL A 77 5.49 -3.51 5.12
N GLN A 78 6.07 -4.69 5.04
CA GLN A 78 5.35 -5.88 4.61
C GLN A 78 4.49 -6.44 5.73
N ARG A 79 3.22 -6.69 5.43
CA ARG A 79 2.26 -7.29 6.36
C ARG A 79 1.78 -8.65 5.86
N ASP A 80 1.45 -9.50 6.77
CA ASP A 80 0.81 -10.78 6.49
C ASP A 80 -0.66 -10.53 6.09
N PRO A 81 -1.11 -10.99 4.90
CA PRO A 81 -2.44 -10.67 4.39
C PRO A 81 -3.60 -11.28 5.19
N ILE A 82 -3.34 -12.27 6.05
CA ILE A 82 -4.36 -12.94 6.86
C ILE A 82 -4.39 -12.38 8.27
N THR A 83 -3.21 -12.18 8.88
CA THR A 83 -3.09 -11.80 10.30
C THR A 83 -2.79 -10.32 10.51
N ASP A 84 -2.54 -9.57 9.44
CA ASP A 84 -2.10 -8.16 9.40
C ASP A 84 -0.84 -7.87 10.23
N LYS A 85 -0.13 -8.93 10.65
CA LYS A 85 1.12 -8.78 11.40
C LYS A 85 2.25 -8.34 10.50
N ILE A 86 3.09 -7.45 11.01
CA ILE A 86 4.29 -6.99 10.31
C ILE A 86 5.28 -8.16 10.19
N ILE A 87 5.69 -8.47 8.95
CA ILE A 87 6.62 -9.56 8.64
C ILE A 87 8.00 -9.08 8.23
N HIS A 88 8.11 -7.86 7.70
CA HIS A 88 9.38 -7.24 7.31
C HIS A 88 9.25 -5.72 7.32
N ALA A 89 10.37 -5.03 7.50
CA ALA A 89 10.45 -3.58 7.35
C ALA A 89 11.74 -3.18 6.62
N ASP A 90 11.60 -2.27 5.68
CA ASP A 90 12.71 -1.69 4.94
C ASP A 90 13.00 -0.29 5.47
N ILE A 91 14.26 -0.06 5.83
CA ILE A 91 14.70 1.19 6.43
C ILE A 91 15.73 1.84 5.51
N HIS A 92 15.45 3.06 5.08
CA HIS A 92 16.38 3.86 4.30
C HIS A 92 17.13 4.84 5.19
N GLN A 93 18.47 4.67 5.27
CA GLN A 93 19.32 5.64 5.95
C GLN A 93 19.49 6.86 5.06
N VAL A 94 19.19 8.05 5.59
CA VAL A 94 19.18 9.30 4.83
C VAL A 94 20.30 10.25 5.25
N ASP A 95 20.80 11.03 4.29
CA ASP A 95 21.59 12.23 4.55
C ASP A 95 20.66 13.46 4.49
N MET A 96 20.80 14.35 5.45
CA MET A 96 19.99 15.59 5.55
C MET A 96 20.23 16.54 4.37
N LYS A 97 21.28 16.33 3.59
CA LYS A 97 21.67 17.21 2.46
C LYS A 97 21.18 16.71 1.10
N GLU A 98 20.77 15.46 1.02
CA GLU A 98 20.32 14.86 -0.24
C GLU A 98 18.79 14.79 -0.31
N LYS A 99 18.26 15.04 -1.51
CA LYS A 99 16.84 14.81 -1.77
C LYS A 99 16.53 13.32 -1.76
N ILE A 100 15.41 12.96 -1.22
CA ILE A 100 14.95 11.58 -1.13
C ILE A 100 13.58 11.42 -1.80
N ASN A 101 13.34 10.25 -2.35
CA ASN A 101 12.04 9.85 -2.86
C ASN A 101 11.33 9.05 -1.78
N VAL A 102 10.13 9.49 -1.43
CA VAL A 102 9.30 8.85 -0.40
C VAL A 102 7.86 8.81 -0.86
N LYS A 103 7.18 7.71 -0.58
CA LYS A 103 5.76 7.55 -0.80
C LYS A 103 4.99 8.13 0.39
N VAL A 104 4.07 9.02 0.12
CA VAL A 104 3.24 9.67 1.13
C VAL A 104 1.78 9.29 0.92
N PRO A 105 1.10 8.73 1.93
CA PRO A 105 -0.29 8.38 1.83
C PRO A 105 -1.18 9.62 1.75
N LEU A 106 -2.24 9.53 0.94
CA LEU A 106 -3.28 10.53 0.84
C LEU A 106 -4.36 10.25 1.88
N LYS A 107 -4.64 11.23 2.71
CA LYS A 107 -5.72 11.16 3.70
C LYS A 107 -6.87 12.05 3.30
N PHE A 108 -7.98 11.43 2.94
CA PHE A 108 -9.20 12.13 2.53
C PHE A 108 -9.93 12.63 3.76
N VAL A 109 -10.16 13.95 3.83
CA VAL A 109 -10.79 14.62 4.98
C VAL A 109 -12.00 15.41 4.50
N GLY A 110 -13.02 15.44 5.33
CA GLY A 110 -14.29 16.13 5.02
C GLY A 110 -15.37 15.14 4.57
N GLU A 111 -16.50 15.68 4.16
CA GLU A 111 -17.66 14.94 3.68
C GLU A 111 -18.12 15.55 2.37
N SER A 112 -18.25 14.71 1.34
CA SER A 112 -18.79 15.12 0.06
C SER A 112 -20.33 15.24 0.12
N LYS A 113 -20.88 16.35 -0.37
CA LYS A 113 -22.33 16.53 -0.48
C LYS A 113 -22.94 15.54 -1.47
N ALA A 114 -22.24 15.26 -2.58
CA ALA A 114 -22.70 14.29 -3.57
C ALA A 114 -22.88 12.89 -2.98
N VAL A 115 -21.99 12.47 -2.08
CA VAL A 115 -22.12 11.17 -1.39
C VAL A 115 -23.30 11.17 -0.41
N LYS A 116 -23.51 12.27 0.34
CA LYS A 116 -24.57 12.33 1.35
C LYS A 116 -25.97 12.56 0.77
N GLU A 117 -26.11 13.47 -0.20
CA GLU A 117 -27.39 13.91 -0.71
C GLU A 117 -27.83 13.10 -1.94
N GLU A 118 -26.90 12.73 -2.80
CA GLU A 118 -27.18 12.02 -4.05
C GLU A 118 -26.89 10.52 -3.99
N GLY A 119 -26.38 10.02 -2.84
CA GLY A 119 -26.05 8.61 -2.65
C GLY A 119 -24.89 8.14 -3.56
N ALA A 120 -24.08 9.06 -4.05
CA ALA A 120 -22.99 8.76 -4.96
C ALA A 120 -21.87 7.96 -4.29
N VAL A 121 -21.11 7.21 -5.08
CA VAL A 121 -20.00 6.39 -4.60
C VAL A 121 -18.69 7.17 -4.76
N PHE A 122 -17.98 7.36 -3.65
CA PHE A 122 -16.64 7.93 -3.66
C PHE A 122 -15.60 6.86 -4.03
N ILE A 123 -14.79 7.14 -5.06
CA ILE A 123 -13.72 6.28 -5.52
C ILE A 123 -12.41 7.06 -5.49
N HIS A 124 -11.39 6.51 -4.86
CA HIS A 124 -10.02 7.02 -4.93
C HIS A 124 -9.18 6.11 -5.82
N ASN A 125 -8.54 6.71 -6.83
CA ASN A 125 -7.67 5.98 -7.76
C ASN A 125 -6.23 5.92 -7.25
N VAL A 126 -5.83 6.92 -6.48
CA VAL A 126 -4.48 7.05 -5.94
C VAL A 126 -4.59 7.10 -4.42
N SER A 127 -3.97 6.16 -3.74
CA SER A 127 -3.90 6.09 -2.27
C SER A 127 -2.62 6.70 -1.71
N GLU A 128 -1.55 6.72 -2.50
CA GLU A 128 -0.23 7.26 -2.12
C GLU A 128 0.40 7.99 -3.29
N VAL A 129 1.22 9.00 -3.01
CA VAL A 129 1.96 9.79 -4.02
C VAL A 129 3.43 9.77 -3.69
N GLU A 130 4.28 9.48 -4.69
CA GLU A 130 5.72 9.57 -4.54
C GLU A 130 6.19 11.02 -4.67
N ILE A 131 6.87 11.49 -3.65
CA ILE A 131 7.41 12.85 -3.57
C ILE A 131 8.92 12.85 -3.48
N ASN A 132 9.55 13.88 -4.06
CA ASN A 132 10.97 14.17 -3.94
C ASN A 132 11.14 15.42 -3.07
N CYS A 133 11.78 15.26 -1.93
CA CYS A 133 12.01 16.36 -1.00
C CYS A 133 13.29 16.17 -0.16
N LEU A 134 13.72 17.22 0.51
CA LEU A 134 14.74 17.10 1.57
C LEU A 134 14.10 16.48 2.83
N PRO A 135 14.87 15.69 3.60
CA PRO A 135 14.37 15.06 4.84
C PRO A 135 13.77 16.04 5.86
N GLU A 136 14.20 17.31 5.85
CA GLU A 136 13.64 18.37 6.71
C GLU A 136 12.24 18.82 6.33
N ASN A 137 11.85 18.62 5.07
CA ASN A 137 10.54 19.03 4.52
C ASN A 137 9.60 17.84 4.34
N LEU A 138 9.94 16.70 4.92
CA LEU A 138 9.15 15.49 4.83
C LEU A 138 7.79 15.68 5.52
N ILE A 139 6.75 15.20 4.88
CA ILE A 139 5.37 15.19 5.39
C ILE A 139 4.92 13.75 5.57
N ASN A 140 4.19 13.47 6.65
CA ASN A 140 3.76 12.12 6.99
C ASN A 140 2.51 11.70 6.22
N GLU A 141 1.63 12.65 5.96
CA GLU A 141 0.38 12.44 5.23
C GLU A 141 0.03 13.70 4.44
N LEU A 142 -0.65 13.53 3.32
CA LEU A 142 -1.18 14.64 2.53
C LEU A 142 -2.70 14.68 2.67
N LEU A 143 -3.20 15.77 3.25
CA LEU A 143 -4.63 15.97 3.47
C LEU A 143 -5.31 16.41 2.19
N VAL A 144 -6.29 15.64 1.74
CA VAL A 144 -7.12 15.93 0.56
C VAL A 144 -8.54 16.24 1.03
N ASP A 145 -9.00 17.46 0.78
CA ASP A 145 -10.33 17.90 1.17
C ASP A 145 -11.36 17.45 0.13
N ILE A 146 -12.21 16.51 0.51
CA ILE A 146 -13.28 15.98 -0.34
C ILE A 146 -14.58 16.79 -0.25
N SER A 147 -14.66 17.80 0.59
CA SER A 147 -15.85 18.68 0.70
C SER A 147 -16.10 19.48 -0.59
N LYS A 148 -15.10 19.56 -1.46
CA LYS A 148 -15.20 20.21 -2.77
C LYS A 148 -15.97 19.39 -3.81
N LEU A 149 -16.20 18.11 -3.56
CA LEU A 149 -16.95 17.23 -4.44
C LEU A 149 -18.44 17.41 -4.14
N GLU A 150 -19.09 18.34 -4.86
CA GLU A 150 -20.48 18.70 -4.63
C GLU A 150 -21.46 17.91 -5.52
N LYS A 151 -21.01 17.47 -6.69
CA LYS A 151 -21.84 16.80 -7.71
C LYS A 151 -21.29 15.45 -8.12
N ILE A 152 -22.16 14.64 -8.71
CA ILE A 152 -21.73 13.43 -9.42
C ILE A 152 -20.81 13.83 -10.58
N ASP A 153 -19.79 13.02 -10.83
CA ASP A 153 -18.70 13.22 -11.80
C ASP A 153 -17.69 14.33 -11.44
N ASP A 154 -17.77 14.91 -10.23
CA ASP A 154 -16.72 15.77 -9.74
C ASP A 154 -15.44 14.98 -9.51
N ILE A 155 -14.31 15.57 -9.88
CA ILE A 155 -12.97 14.96 -9.80
C ILE A 155 -12.00 15.85 -9.04
N ILE A 156 -11.09 15.22 -8.30
CA ILE A 156 -9.91 15.87 -7.70
C ILE A 156 -8.70 15.42 -8.48
N LYS A 157 -7.90 16.37 -8.96
CA LYS A 157 -6.66 16.12 -9.71
C LYS A 157 -5.43 16.37 -8.82
N ILE A 158 -4.28 15.85 -9.25
CA ILE A 158 -2.99 16.06 -8.58
C ILE A 158 -2.67 17.55 -8.37
N LYS A 159 -2.98 18.39 -9.33
CA LYS A 159 -2.77 19.86 -9.24
C LYS A 159 -3.58 20.56 -8.15
N ASP A 160 -4.68 19.94 -7.71
CA ASP A 160 -5.57 20.51 -6.69
C ASP A 160 -5.09 20.18 -5.26
N LEU A 161 -4.05 19.35 -5.14
CA LEU A 161 -3.43 18.99 -3.87
C LEU A 161 -2.64 20.18 -3.30
N LYS A 162 -2.83 20.44 -2.02
CA LYS A 162 -2.08 21.49 -1.31
C LYS A 162 -0.70 20.99 -0.91
N LEU A 163 0.28 21.22 -1.76
CA LEU A 163 1.67 20.85 -1.52
C LEU A 163 2.46 22.02 -0.91
N PRO A 164 3.36 21.75 0.06
CA PRO A 164 4.38 22.72 0.45
C PRO A 164 5.33 23.06 -0.71
N ALA A 165 5.81 24.31 -0.76
CA ALA A 165 6.57 24.86 -1.90
C ALA A 165 7.91 24.19 -2.24
N LYS A 166 8.37 23.21 -1.44
CA LYS A 166 9.67 22.53 -1.60
C LYS A 166 9.56 21.04 -1.91
N ILE A 167 8.38 20.59 -2.34
CA ILE A 167 8.08 19.19 -2.62
C ILE A 167 7.75 19.06 -4.10
N GLU A 168 8.39 18.12 -4.76
CA GLU A 168 8.14 17.77 -6.16
C GLU A 168 7.45 16.40 -6.21
N ILE A 169 6.34 16.28 -6.95
CA ILE A 169 5.69 15.00 -7.19
C ILE A 169 6.41 14.28 -8.32
N LEU A 170 6.67 12.99 -8.14
CA LEU A 170 7.22 12.11 -9.15
C LEU A 170 6.13 11.16 -9.69
N HIS A 171 6.37 10.67 -10.91
CA HIS A 171 5.57 9.61 -11.56
C HIS A 171 4.07 9.90 -11.78
N HIS A 172 3.60 11.11 -11.48
CA HIS A 172 2.24 11.54 -11.73
C HIS A 172 2.17 12.80 -12.58
N HIS A 173 1.19 12.83 -13.48
CA HIS A 173 0.91 14.02 -14.28
C HIS A 173 -0.02 14.97 -13.49
N PRO A 174 0.10 16.30 -13.64
CA PRO A 174 -0.78 17.26 -12.95
C PRO A 174 -2.28 17.06 -13.18
N ASP A 175 -2.64 16.46 -14.32
CA ASP A 175 -4.02 16.19 -14.70
C ASP A 175 -4.53 14.80 -14.28
N ASP A 176 -3.70 13.97 -13.64
CA ASP A 176 -4.11 12.67 -13.15
C ASP A 176 -5.20 12.80 -12.07
N VAL A 177 -6.20 11.91 -12.15
CA VAL A 177 -7.34 11.90 -11.24
C VAL A 177 -6.98 11.14 -9.98
N VAL A 178 -6.98 11.85 -8.86
CA VAL A 178 -6.73 11.29 -7.51
C VAL A 178 -7.99 10.63 -6.95
N ALA A 179 -9.12 11.33 -7.04
CA ALA A 179 -10.39 10.85 -6.55
C ALA A 179 -11.53 11.38 -7.41
N LEU A 180 -12.63 10.63 -7.45
CA LEU A 180 -13.83 10.97 -8.19
C LEU A 180 -15.08 10.45 -7.49
N VAL A 181 -16.22 11.05 -7.83
CA VAL A 181 -17.52 10.62 -7.35
C VAL A 181 -18.32 10.10 -8.54
N LEU A 182 -18.83 8.87 -8.44
CA LEU A 182 -19.66 8.26 -9.47
C LEU A 182 -21.10 8.10 -9.00
N ALA A 183 -22.02 8.15 -9.95
CA ALA A 183 -23.41 7.79 -9.69
C ALA A 183 -23.50 6.34 -9.19
N PRO A 184 -24.36 6.04 -8.22
CA PRO A 184 -24.59 4.67 -7.80
C PRO A 184 -25.15 3.89 -8.99
N LYS A 185 -24.52 2.78 -9.32
CA LYS A 185 -25.03 1.86 -10.34
C LYS A 185 -26.19 1.12 -9.71
N GLU A 186 -27.43 1.51 -10.03
CA GLU A 186 -28.59 0.67 -9.76
C GLU A 186 -28.40 -0.65 -10.52
N GLU A 187 -28.03 -1.70 -9.83
CA GLU A 187 -28.21 -3.06 -10.34
C GLU A 187 -29.71 -3.29 -10.44
N LYS A 188 -30.25 -3.02 -11.63
CA LYS A 188 -31.54 -3.57 -11.99
C LYS A 188 -31.36 -5.07 -12.08
N GLU A 189 -31.67 -5.78 -11.00
CA GLU A 189 -31.99 -7.19 -11.03
C GLU A 189 -33.19 -7.36 -11.97
N GLY A 190 -32.89 -7.46 -13.25
CA GLY A 190 -33.84 -7.88 -14.25
C GLY A 190 -33.93 -9.40 -14.23
N ILE A 191 -34.69 -9.93 -13.31
CA ILE A 191 -35.27 -11.26 -13.42
C ILE A 191 -36.15 -11.22 -14.68
N LYS A 192 -35.63 -11.66 -15.78
CA LYS A 192 -36.44 -12.16 -16.89
C LYS A 192 -36.40 -13.67 -16.86
N GLU A 193 -37.34 -14.22 -16.10
CA GLU A 193 -37.96 -15.49 -16.35
C GLU A 193 -38.54 -15.45 -17.75
N GLU A 194 -37.93 -16.06 -18.72
CA GLU A 194 -38.58 -16.56 -19.93
C GLU A 194 -38.60 -18.07 -19.91
N THR A 195 -39.66 -18.55 -19.27
CA THR A 195 -40.30 -19.82 -19.58
C THR A 195 -40.64 -19.87 -21.08
N LYS A 196 -40.01 -20.72 -21.84
CA LYS A 196 -40.63 -21.30 -23.05
C LYS A 196 -40.40 -22.79 -23.04
N THR A 197 -41.49 -23.43 -22.64
CA THR A 197 -41.97 -24.76 -23.01
C THR A 197 -41.76 -25.07 -24.50
N THR A 198 -41.36 -26.24 -24.79
CA THR A 198 -41.99 -27.29 -25.61
C THR A 198 -40.90 -28.16 -26.27
N THR A 199 -40.90 -29.33 -25.81
CA THR A 199 -41.29 -30.68 -26.29
C THR A 199 -40.29 -31.41 -27.19
N PRO A 200 -40.19 -32.73 -27.01
CA PRO A 200 -39.07 -33.56 -27.43
C PRO A 200 -39.38 -34.33 -28.71
N VAL A 201 -38.38 -34.69 -29.44
CA VAL A 201 -38.38 -35.80 -30.44
C VAL A 201 -36.94 -36.33 -30.47
N GLU A 202 -36.75 -37.47 -29.90
CA GLU A 202 -36.72 -38.83 -30.44
C GLU A 202 -35.50 -39.17 -31.31
N THR A 203 -34.75 -40.09 -30.77
CA THR A 203 -34.12 -41.28 -31.34
C THR A 203 -33.16 -41.14 -32.52
N GLU A 204 -31.95 -41.58 -32.38
CA GLU A 204 -31.45 -42.85 -32.83
C GLU A 204 -29.94 -43.05 -32.53
N GLU A 205 -29.71 -44.21 -32.00
CA GLU A 205 -28.57 -45.06 -31.93
C GLU A 205 -27.63 -45.02 -33.15
N THR A 206 -26.37 -45.20 -32.92
CA THR A 206 -25.55 -46.33 -33.36
C THR A 206 -24.11 -46.16 -32.89
N THR A 207 -23.73 -46.99 -31.98
CA THR A 207 -22.77 -48.12 -31.98
C THR A 207 -21.42 -47.92 -32.65
N SER A 208 -20.51 -48.37 -31.86
CA SER A 208 -19.30 -49.17 -32.15
C SER A 208 -18.00 -48.38 -32.27
N ASN A 209 -17.14 -48.68 -31.43
CA ASN A 209 -16.25 -49.78 -31.25
C ASN A 209 -14.76 -49.37 -31.39
N LYS A 210 -14.07 -49.80 -30.38
CA LYS A 210 -12.77 -50.51 -30.41
C LYS A 210 -11.51 -49.69 -30.69
N GLU A 211 -10.72 -49.74 -29.79
CA GLU A 211 -9.66 -50.66 -29.36
C GLU A 211 -8.26 -50.10 -29.60
N THR A 212 -7.55 -50.28 -28.57
CA THR A 212 -6.16 -50.75 -28.45
C THR A 212 -5.00 -49.87 -28.84
N GLY A 213 -4.15 -49.77 -27.89
CA GLY A 213 -2.81 -50.33 -27.87
C GLY A 213 -1.79 -49.25 -27.48
N GLU A 214 -1.26 -49.39 -26.37
CA GLU A 214 -0.10 -50.15 -25.95
C GLU A 214 1.26 -49.48 -26.27
N LYS A 215 1.98 -49.27 -25.17
CA LYS A 215 3.43 -49.42 -24.93
C LYS A 215 4.45 -48.41 -25.48
N ALA A 216 5.13 -47.95 -24.50
CA ALA A 216 6.57 -48.10 -24.23
C ALA A 216 7.56 -47.24 -25.05
N GLU A 217 8.23 -46.37 -24.48
CA GLU A 217 9.62 -46.47 -23.97
C GLU A 217 9.93 -45.29 -23.07
#